data_6d159561c10f62b88a83c20a2340dc0d
#
_entry.id   6d159561c10f62b88a83c20a2340dc0d
#
_cell.length_a   1.000
_cell.length_b   1.000
_cell.length_c   1.000
_cell.angle_alpha   90.00
_cell.angle_beta   90.00
_cell.angle_gamma   90.00
#
_symmetry.space_group_name_H-M   'P 1'
#
loop_
_entity.id
_entity.type
_entity.pdbx_description
1 polymer ?
#
loop_
_entity_poly.entity_id
_entity_poly.type
_entity_poly.pdbx_seq_one_letter_code
_entity_poly.pdbx_strand_id
1 'polypeptide(L)'
;TEDRHEGAAAGGGRDAVEAVLQRVLAEDGLELQGFTMSGNRATVRVENTRFDNEAQAAGRTARAMAVTLPPAIEEFTVVFLERGVPLNQIVTQRSDLEELQFDYDGAWRSLARARLEDGHAQGREGELADIYPVFDTSIGPYLATSFFDPNSPIRADFGVQLKMDYRPRPGLTFGGRFRYPLVGNIDKSFRVSDSVIEPVRSNAIRYAKESELEVNSLTAEYLFRPGKNLFGRVSAGYLEGMFGGVSTEVLWYPMDSRLALGAELNYVKQRDFDMLFGFQDYDVVTGHASAYYDLGNGFFGQLDVGRYLAGDYGATFSLDREFNNGFKVGGYFTLTDVSFDDFGEGSFDKGLRFEVPLSWLTGRPSRTKVQQTIKPITRDGGARLAVANRLHGVVRDYRGKELRDSWGRYLR
;
A
#
# COMPACT_ATOMS: atom_id res chain seq x y z
N THR A 1 16.11 18.17 26.23
CA THR A 1 16.25 16.97 25.34
C THR A 1 17.53 17.03 24.52
N GLU A 2 18.08 18.23 24.26
CA GLU A 2 19.33 18.42 23.49
C GLU A 2 20.57 17.91 24.24
N ASP A 3 20.66 18.09 25.53
CA ASP A 3 21.86 17.75 26.34
C ASP A 3 22.18 16.24 26.44
N ARG A 4 21.27 15.35 26.06
CA ARG A 4 21.51 13.90 26.17
C ARG A 4 22.19 13.28 24.94
N HIS A 5 22.21 13.98 23.82
CA HIS A 5 22.72 13.41 22.56
C HIS A 5 24.15 13.87 22.21
N GLU A 6 24.62 14.99 22.78
CA GLU A 6 25.97 15.51 22.53
C GLU A 6 27.12 14.57 23.01
N GLY A 7 26.86 13.79 24.06
CA GLY A 7 27.85 12.86 24.59
C GLY A 7 28.20 11.65 23.71
N ALA A 8 27.31 11.24 22.83
CA ALA A 8 27.49 10.05 22.00
C ALA A 8 28.29 10.35 20.70
N ALA A 9 28.17 11.58 20.20
CA ALA A 9 28.81 11.98 18.93
C ALA A 9 30.34 12.25 19.05
N ALA A 10 30.85 12.57 20.23
CA ALA A 10 32.20 13.03 20.42
C ALA A 10 33.28 11.92 20.61
N GLY A 11 32.89 10.63 20.78
CA GLY A 11 33.85 9.55 21.07
C GLY A 11 33.41 8.15 20.70
N GLY A 12 32.22 7.97 20.10
CA GLY A 12 31.71 6.66 19.76
C GLY A 12 32.12 6.20 18.37
N GLY A 13 32.56 4.97 18.25
CA GLY A 13 32.73 4.33 16.97
C GLY A 13 31.37 4.26 16.22
N ARG A 14 31.39 3.87 14.94
CA ARG A 14 30.21 3.75 14.06
C ARG A 14 29.01 3.06 14.74
N ASP A 15 29.26 1.98 15.49
CA ASP A 15 28.21 1.19 16.14
C ASP A 15 27.46 1.98 17.23
N ALA A 16 28.16 2.87 17.95
CA ALA A 16 27.52 3.73 18.95
C ALA A 16 26.61 4.80 18.29
N VAL A 17 27.06 5.38 17.19
CA VAL A 17 26.26 6.33 16.39
C VAL A 17 25.04 5.65 15.82
N GLU A 18 25.21 4.45 15.24
CA GLU A 18 24.14 3.62 14.68
C GLU A 18 23.06 3.29 15.74
N ALA A 19 23.47 2.87 16.94
CA ALA A 19 22.53 2.55 18.03
C ALA A 19 21.75 3.78 18.51
N VAL A 20 22.37 4.95 18.57
CA VAL A 20 21.66 6.21 18.92
C VAL A 20 20.69 6.60 17.81
N LEU A 21 21.13 6.56 16.56
CA LEU A 21 20.29 6.88 15.39
C LEU A 21 19.07 5.94 15.32
N GLN A 22 19.27 4.64 15.52
CA GLN A 22 18.21 3.64 15.54
C GLN A 22 17.14 3.99 16.60
N ARG A 23 17.57 4.37 17.81
CA ARG A 23 16.66 4.75 18.90
C ARG A 23 15.86 6.02 18.55
N VAL A 24 16.54 7.05 18.07
CA VAL A 24 15.90 8.33 17.71
C VAL A 24 14.88 8.14 16.60
N LEU A 25 15.20 7.35 15.58
CA LEU A 25 14.28 7.05 14.48
C LEU A 25 13.07 6.22 14.95
N ALA A 26 13.30 5.23 15.82
CA ALA A 26 12.23 4.38 16.35
C ALA A 26 11.19 5.16 17.16
N GLU A 27 11.58 6.21 17.90
CA GLU A 27 10.66 7.12 18.61
C GLU A 27 9.68 7.82 17.65
N ASP A 28 10.12 8.09 16.43
CA ASP A 28 9.30 8.67 15.36
C ASP A 28 8.58 7.62 14.50
N GLY A 29 8.73 6.31 14.78
CA GLY A 29 8.13 5.24 13.97
C GLY A 29 8.82 5.08 12.61
N LEU A 30 10.11 5.30 12.59
CA LEU A 30 10.99 5.08 11.45
C LEU A 30 11.96 3.95 11.80
N GLU A 31 11.87 2.84 11.08
CA GLU A 31 12.68 1.66 11.36
C GLU A 31 14.00 1.72 10.57
N LEU A 32 15.12 1.86 11.28
CA LEU A 32 16.42 1.82 10.66
C LEU A 32 16.74 0.40 10.19
N GLN A 33 17.00 0.22 8.91
CA GLN A 33 17.36 -1.06 8.29
C GLN A 33 18.79 -1.09 7.75
N GLY A 34 19.46 0.05 7.70
CA GLY A 34 20.85 0.10 7.29
C GLY A 34 21.47 1.48 7.47
N PHE A 35 22.78 1.49 7.70
CA PHE A 35 23.54 2.72 7.92
C PHE A 35 24.96 2.61 7.37
N THR A 36 25.36 3.62 6.60
CA THR A 36 26.76 3.77 6.14
C THR A 36 27.24 5.20 6.29
N MET A 37 28.53 5.36 6.58
CA MET A 37 29.22 6.65 6.55
C MET A 37 30.50 6.52 5.72
N SER A 38 30.73 7.46 4.83
CA SER A 38 31.95 7.52 4.00
C SER A 38 32.30 8.96 3.67
N GLY A 39 33.50 9.42 4.10
CA GLY A 39 33.92 10.81 3.94
C GLY A 39 32.98 11.78 4.65
N ASN A 40 32.38 12.72 3.92
CA ASN A 40 31.38 13.66 4.43
C ASN A 40 29.92 13.24 4.15
N ARG A 41 29.69 11.98 3.83
CA ARG A 41 28.35 11.43 3.45
C ARG A 41 27.89 10.38 4.42
N ALA A 42 26.59 10.38 4.70
CA ALA A 42 25.92 9.29 5.41
C ALA A 42 24.69 8.85 4.65
N THR A 43 24.49 7.52 4.57
CA THR A 43 23.29 6.92 3.99
C THR A 43 22.55 6.15 5.06
N VAL A 44 21.27 6.44 5.19
CA VAL A 44 20.32 5.81 6.11
C VAL A 44 19.23 5.11 5.31
N ARG A 45 19.00 3.84 5.60
CA ARG A 45 17.96 3.03 4.99
C ARG A 45 16.84 2.86 6.01
N VAL A 46 15.65 3.37 5.70
CA VAL A 46 14.53 3.40 6.66
C VAL A 46 13.25 2.85 6.06
N GLU A 47 12.47 2.17 6.88
CA GLU A 47 11.07 1.83 6.61
C GLU A 47 10.18 2.78 7.43
N ASN A 48 9.27 3.49 6.76
CA ASN A 48 8.33 4.39 7.41
C ASN A 48 7.08 3.62 7.85
N THR A 49 6.86 3.48 9.14
CA THR A 49 5.69 2.77 9.68
C THR A 49 4.60 3.71 10.21
N ARG A 50 4.87 5.03 10.27
CA ARG A 50 4.00 5.98 10.97
C ARG A 50 3.44 7.10 10.10
N PHE A 51 4.27 7.74 9.29
CA PHE A 51 3.86 8.95 8.58
C PHE A 51 3.13 8.60 7.28
N ASP A 52 1.95 9.17 7.10
CA ASP A 52 1.19 9.09 5.85
C ASP A 52 1.87 9.87 4.70
N ASN A 53 2.82 10.73 5.04
CA ASN A 53 3.52 11.60 4.12
C ASN A 53 5.01 11.31 4.11
N GLU A 54 5.54 10.82 3.00
CA GLU A 54 6.94 10.40 2.88
C GLU A 54 7.93 11.59 2.96
N ALA A 55 7.53 12.78 2.51
CA ALA A 55 8.38 13.98 2.68
C ALA A 55 8.54 14.36 4.16
N GLN A 56 7.50 14.16 4.99
CA GLN A 56 7.60 14.35 6.43
C GLN A 56 8.54 13.32 7.07
N ALA A 57 8.41 12.05 6.69
CA ALA A 57 9.31 10.99 7.14
C ALA A 57 10.77 11.29 6.78
N ALA A 58 11.01 11.78 5.55
CA ALA A 58 12.35 12.19 5.09
C ALA A 58 12.92 13.33 5.95
N GLY A 59 12.14 14.35 6.24
CA GLY A 59 12.57 15.47 7.08
C GLY A 59 12.85 15.06 8.53
N ARG A 60 12.04 14.15 9.10
CA ARG A 60 12.30 13.57 10.42
C ARG A 60 13.59 12.75 10.44
N THR A 61 13.82 11.94 9.40
CA THR A 61 15.07 11.18 9.25
C THR A 61 16.26 12.12 9.13
N ALA A 62 16.18 13.16 8.29
CA ALA A 62 17.27 14.13 8.11
C ALA A 62 17.60 14.87 9.42
N ARG A 63 16.60 15.25 10.22
CA ARG A 63 16.83 15.86 11.54
C ARG A 63 17.46 14.89 12.54
N ALA A 64 17.02 13.64 12.56
CA ALA A 64 17.66 12.61 13.37
C ALA A 64 19.15 12.45 13.01
N MET A 65 19.45 12.43 11.69
CA MET A 65 20.84 12.41 11.20
C MET A 65 21.62 13.66 11.65
N ALA A 66 21.05 14.86 11.53
CA ALA A 66 21.73 16.11 11.90
C ALA A 66 22.09 16.16 13.39
N VAL A 67 21.25 15.60 14.26
CA VAL A 67 21.48 15.59 15.73
C VAL A 67 22.45 14.48 16.14
N THR A 68 22.46 13.35 15.45
CA THR A 68 23.21 12.15 15.88
C THR A 68 24.58 12.00 15.20
N LEU A 69 24.71 12.50 13.97
CA LEU A 69 25.95 12.32 13.20
C LEU A 69 26.97 13.43 13.49
N PRO A 70 28.27 13.12 13.37
CA PRO A 70 29.33 14.12 13.50
C PRO A 70 29.11 15.33 12.58
N PRO A 71 29.51 16.56 13.00
CA PRO A 71 29.36 17.78 12.18
C PRO A 71 30.04 17.73 10.81
N ALA A 72 31.05 16.88 10.65
CA ALA A 72 31.77 16.70 9.37
C ALA A 72 30.93 16.00 8.30
N ILE A 73 29.82 15.38 8.68
CA ILE A 73 28.88 14.73 7.72
C ILE A 73 27.92 15.79 7.19
N GLU A 74 28.08 16.12 5.92
CA GLU A 74 27.31 17.17 5.23
C GLU A 74 26.22 16.62 4.32
N GLU A 75 26.49 15.56 3.54
CA GLU A 75 25.50 15.00 2.62
C GLU A 75 24.72 13.85 3.29
N PHE A 76 23.40 14.01 3.40
CA PHE A 76 22.48 13.02 3.92
C PHE A 76 21.74 12.34 2.79
N THR A 77 21.83 11.01 2.70
CA THR A 77 21.04 10.18 1.79
C THR A 77 20.06 9.35 2.60
N VAL A 78 18.77 9.56 2.40
CA VAL A 78 17.69 8.77 3.00
C VAL A 78 17.14 7.85 1.93
N VAL A 79 17.26 6.55 2.13
CA VAL A 79 16.70 5.51 1.24
C VAL A 79 15.46 4.94 1.90
N PHE A 80 14.29 5.13 1.30
CA PHE A 80 13.06 4.53 1.78
C PHE A 80 12.91 3.11 1.27
N LEU A 81 12.56 2.24 2.20
CA LEU A 81 12.28 0.83 1.94
C LEU A 81 10.80 0.55 2.19
N GLU A 82 10.26 -0.38 1.42
CA GLU A 82 9.00 -1.05 1.74
C GLU A 82 9.27 -2.54 1.82
N ARG A 83 9.10 -3.12 3.01
CA ARG A 83 9.42 -4.52 3.29
C ARG A 83 10.85 -4.91 2.90
N GLY A 84 11.78 -4.01 3.16
CA GLY A 84 13.19 -4.18 2.83
C GLY A 84 13.57 -3.95 1.36
N VAL A 85 12.62 -3.57 0.50
CA VAL A 85 12.87 -3.28 -0.91
C VAL A 85 13.01 -1.78 -1.12
N PRO A 86 14.14 -1.27 -1.69
CA PRO A 86 14.36 0.16 -1.86
C PRO A 86 13.44 0.74 -2.94
N LEU A 87 12.69 1.80 -2.59
CA LEU A 87 11.75 2.45 -3.49
C LEU A 87 12.31 3.73 -4.09
N ASN A 88 12.89 4.59 -3.27
CA ASN A 88 13.53 5.84 -3.69
C ASN A 88 14.72 6.17 -2.79
N GLN A 89 15.43 7.25 -3.16
CA GLN A 89 16.39 7.92 -2.29
C GLN A 89 16.20 9.42 -2.37
N ILE A 90 16.42 10.09 -1.24
CA ILE A 90 16.35 11.54 -1.09
C ILE A 90 17.70 12.00 -0.57
N VAL A 91 18.36 12.88 -1.32
CA VAL A 91 19.68 13.43 -0.94
C VAL A 91 19.52 14.90 -0.60
N THR A 92 19.95 15.28 0.59
CA THR A 92 19.90 16.65 1.12
C THR A 92 21.23 17.01 1.80
N GLN A 93 21.46 18.29 2.06
CA GLN A 93 22.63 18.77 2.76
C GLN A 93 22.27 19.16 4.20
N ARG A 94 23.18 18.92 5.16
CA ARG A 94 23.03 19.35 6.55
C ARG A 94 22.86 20.86 6.64
N SER A 95 23.71 21.62 5.97
CA SER A 95 23.69 23.08 5.96
C SER A 95 22.35 23.64 5.46
N ASP A 96 21.72 22.98 4.46
CA ASP A 96 20.40 23.38 4.00
C ASP A 96 19.32 23.18 5.07
N LEU A 97 19.40 22.09 5.83
CA LEU A 97 18.46 21.84 6.93
C LEU A 97 18.63 22.86 8.05
N GLU A 98 19.88 23.14 8.46
CA GLU A 98 20.21 24.09 9.52
C GLU A 98 19.84 25.54 9.14
N GLU A 99 20.09 25.95 7.87
CA GLU A 99 19.72 27.27 7.36
C GLU A 99 18.21 27.45 7.23
N LEU A 100 17.50 26.45 6.66
CA LEU A 100 16.16 26.65 6.14
C LEU A 100 15.03 26.22 7.10
N GLN A 101 15.35 25.49 8.18
CA GLN A 101 14.30 24.89 9.04
C GLN A 101 13.34 25.90 9.68
N PHE A 102 13.78 27.16 9.87
CA PHE A 102 12.97 28.22 10.46
C PHE A 102 12.54 29.30 9.47
N ASP A 103 12.97 29.18 8.21
CA ASP A 103 12.60 30.14 7.18
C ASP A 103 11.15 29.92 6.71
N TYR A 104 10.45 31.01 6.44
CA TYR A 104 9.06 30.97 5.97
C TYR A 104 8.91 30.16 4.67
N ASP A 105 9.84 30.30 3.73
CA ASP A 105 9.88 29.58 2.45
C ASP A 105 10.87 28.41 2.45
N GLY A 106 11.40 28.03 3.63
CA GLY A 106 12.45 27.05 3.80
C GLY A 106 12.13 25.70 3.16
N ALA A 107 10.88 25.23 3.24
CA ALA A 107 10.48 23.97 2.61
C ALA A 107 10.64 24.01 1.07
N TRP A 108 10.28 25.11 0.41
CA TRP A 108 10.44 25.24 -1.04
C TRP A 108 11.89 25.37 -1.46
N ARG A 109 12.68 26.11 -0.70
CA ARG A 109 14.12 26.26 -0.94
C ARG A 109 14.85 24.93 -0.73
N SER A 110 14.48 24.16 0.30
CA SER A 110 15.06 22.84 0.53
C SER A 110 14.70 21.85 -0.59
N LEU A 111 13.46 21.88 -1.12
CA LEU A 111 13.09 21.08 -2.28
C LEU A 111 13.94 21.39 -3.52
N ALA A 112 14.17 22.68 -3.77
CA ALA A 112 14.98 23.10 -4.92
C ALA A 112 16.43 22.62 -4.87
N ARG A 113 16.95 22.33 -3.67
CA ARG A 113 18.31 21.83 -3.43
C ARG A 113 18.39 20.32 -3.26
N ALA A 114 17.27 19.66 -2.89
CA ALA A 114 17.18 18.22 -2.72
C ALA A 114 17.25 17.48 -4.06
N ARG A 115 17.84 16.27 -4.05
CA ARG A 115 17.79 15.35 -5.19
C ARG A 115 16.86 14.18 -4.84
N LEU A 116 15.85 13.99 -5.68
CA LEU A 116 14.88 12.89 -5.58
C LEU A 116 15.23 11.86 -6.65
N GLU A 117 15.64 10.67 -6.25
CA GLU A 117 16.19 9.68 -7.16
C GLU A 117 15.54 8.30 -6.95
N ASP A 118 15.63 7.43 -7.97
CA ASP A 118 15.19 6.04 -7.84
C ASP A 118 16.17 5.25 -6.96
N GLY A 119 15.63 4.47 -6.01
CA GLY A 119 16.44 3.73 -5.03
C GLY A 119 17.09 2.44 -5.55
N HIS A 120 16.91 2.08 -6.84
CA HIS A 120 17.39 0.80 -7.38
C HIS A 120 18.92 0.60 -7.26
N ALA A 121 19.70 1.68 -7.42
CA ALA A 121 21.14 1.61 -7.36
C ALA A 121 21.70 1.40 -5.94
N GLN A 122 20.87 1.52 -4.92
CA GLN A 122 21.26 1.31 -3.53
C GLN A 122 21.41 -0.19 -3.26
N GLY A 123 22.66 -0.63 -3.18
CA GLY A 123 23.01 -1.98 -2.74
C GLY A 123 22.55 -2.27 -1.31
N ARG A 124 22.94 -3.42 -0.79
CA ARG A 124 22.66 -3.83 0.61
C ARG A 124 23.77 -3.43 1.59
N GLU A 125 24.66 -2.54 1.18
CA GLU A 125 25.77 -2.07 2.01
C GLU A 125 25.25 -1.40 3.29
N GLY A 126 25.85 -1.77 4.43
CA GLY A 126 25.46 -1.26 5.74
C GLY A 126 24.13 -1.75 6.26
N GLU A 127 23.54 -2.79 5.67
CA GLU A 127 22.34 -3.45 6.23
C GLU A 127 22.64 -3.98 7.63
N LEU A 128 21.72 -3.72 8.58
CA LEU A 128 21.86 -4.18 9.95
C LEU A 128 21.63 -5.70 10.03
N ALA A 129 22.43 -6.37 10.84
CA ALA A 129 22.41 -7.84 10.90
C ALA A 129 21.12 -8.43 11.49
N ASP A 130 20.48 -7.74 12.44
CA ASP A 130 19.42 -8.28 13.28
C ASP A 130 18.02 -7.79 12.93
N ILE A 131 17.80 -7.32 11.69
CA ILE A 131 16.47 -6.83 11.28
C ILE A 131 15.51 -7.98 11.00
N TYR A 132 16.00 -9.03 10.39
CA TYR A 132 15.18 -10.18 9.99
C TYR A 132 15.49 -11.40 10.84
N PRO A 133 14.47 -12.23 11.16
CA PRO A 133 13.06 -12.14 10.71
C PRO A 133 12.24 -11.11 11.50
N VAL A 134 11.27 -10.46 10.82
CA VAL A 134 10.27 -9.58 11.45
C VAL A 134 8.95 -10.30 11.56
N PHE A 135 8.28 -10.18 12.71
CA PHE A 135 6.95 -10.73 12.93
C PHE A 135 6.02 -9.65 13.47
N ASP A 136 5.04 -9.25 12.64
CA ASP A 136 4.04 -8.27 12.98
C ASP A 136 2.68 -8.93 13.21
N THR A 137 2.04 -8.61 14.31
CA THR A 137 0.70 -9.12 14.63
C THR A 137 -0.18 -8.00 15.14
N SER A 138 -1.40 -7.93 14.63
CA SER A 138 -2.39 -6.98 15.12
C SER A 138 -3.78 -7.60 15.20
N ILE A 139 -4.50 -7.26 16.26
CA ILE A 139 -5.91 -7.61 16.45
C ILE A 139 -6.71 -6.30 16.48
N GLY A 140 -7.81 -6.27 15.75
CA GLY A 140 -8.67 -5.09 15.72
C GLY A 140 -10.08 -5.41 15.24
N PRO A 141 -11.00 -4.45 15.34
CA PRO A 141 -12.35 -4.61 14.81
C PRO A 141 -12.32 -4.59 13.27
N TYR A 142 -13.27 -5.28 12.66
CA TYR A 142 -13.61 -5.09 11.26
C TYR A 142 -15.11 -4.83 11.09
N LEU A 143 -15.44 -4.12 10.02
CA LEU A 143 -16.80 -3.88 9.58
C LEU A 143 -16.90 -4.29 8.11
N ALA A 144 -17.72 -5.26 7.81
CA ALA A 144 -18.13 -5.59 6.45
C ALA A 144 -19.50 -4.97 6.17
N THR A 145 -19.71 -4.44 4.97
CA THR A 145 -20.96 -3.80 4.58
C THR A 145 -21.44 -4.29 3.22
N SER A 146 -22.73 -4.47 3.08
CA SER A 146 -23.42 -4.75 1.82
C SER A 146 -24.53 -3.74 1.62
N PHE A 147 -24.55 -3.10 0.45
CA PHE A 147 -25.51 -2.05 0.13
C PHE A 147 -26.50 -2.54 -0.92
N PHE A 148 -27.71 -1.95 -0.90
CA PHE A 148 -28.76 -2.16 -1.89
C PHE A 148 -29.29 -3.60 -1.96
N ASP A 149 -29.29 -4.31 -0.81
CA ASP A 149 -30.02 -5.56 -0.70
C ASP A 149 -31.53 -5.27 -0.77
N PRO A 150 -32.31 -6.02 -1.59
CA PRO A 150 -33.72 -5.72 -1.79
C PRO A 150 -34.57 -5.74 -0.52
N ASN A 151 -34.20 -6.56 0.46
CA ASN A 151 -34.96 -6.72 1.71
C ASN A 151 -34.44 -5.84 2.86
N SER A 152 -33.21 -5.32 2.73
CA SER A 152 -32.59 -4.42 3.71
C SER A 152 -31.53 -3.58 3.00
N PRO A 153 -31.76 -2.27 2.80
CA PRO A 153 -30.89 -1.42 1.99
C PRO A 153 -29.42 -1.41 2.43
N ILE A 154 -29.17 -1.64 3.72
CA ILE A 154 -27.85 -1.74 4.30
C ILE A 154 -27.79 -2.97 5.20
N ARG A 155 -26.83 -3.84 4.93
CA ARG A 155 -26.43 -4.94 5.81
C ARG A 155 -25.00 -4.75 6.27
N ALA A 156 -24.72 -5.16 7.49
CA ALA A 156 -23.38 -5.03 8.04
C ALA A 156 -23.08 -6.18 9.01
N ASP A 157 -21.81 -6.62 9.00
CA ASP A 157 -21.26 -7.52 9.99
C ASP A 157 -20.11 -6.82 10.70
N PHE A 158 -20.15 -6.86 12.01
CA PHE A 158 -19.09 -6.38 12.88
C PHE A 158 -18.43 -7.56 13.58
N GLY A 159 -17.10 -7.55 13.63
CA GLY A 159 -16.35 -8.64 14.22
C GLY A 159 -14.91 -8.27 14.55
N VAL A 160 -14.10 -9.29 14.79
CA VAL A 160 -12.67 -9.17 15.12
C VAL A 160 -11.84 -9.71 13.96
N GLN A 161 -10.78 -8.99 13.62
CA GLN A 161 -9.78 -9.41 12.62
C GLN A 161 -8.42 -9.55 13.26
N LEU A 162 -7.79 -10.71 13.04
CA LEU A 162 -6.37 -10.96 13.30
C LEU A 162 -5.58 -10.80 11.99
N LYS A 163 -4.53 -9.99 12.05
CA LYS A 163 -3.54 -9.85 10.97
C LYS A 163 -2.20 -10.33 11.48
N MET A 164 -1.50 -11.11 10.66
CA MET A 164 -0.17 -11.65 10.94
C MET A 164 0.69 -11.50 9.69
N ASP A 165 1.87 -10.92 9.83
CA ASP A 165 2.85 -10.82 8.75
C ASP A 165 4.20 -11.28 9.26
N TYR A 166 4.77 -12.31 8.63
CA TYR A 166 6.10 -12.84 8.90
C TYR A 166 7.02 -12.53 7.71
N ARG A 167 8.08 -11.79 7.98
CA ARG A 167 9.08 -11.38 6.98
C ARG A 167 10.43 -12.01 7.31
N PRO A 168 10.79 -13.17 6.73
CA PRO A 168 12.06 -13.84 7.00
C PRO A 168 13.27 -13.16 6.37
N ARG A 169 13.06 -12.36 5.31
CA ARG A 169 14.09 -11.63 4.57
C ARG A 169 13.46 -10.49 3.76
N PRO A 170 14.27 -9.53 3.26
CA PRO A 170 13.79 -8.45 2.40
C PRO A 170 12.93 -8.94 1.23
N GLY A 171 11.81 -8.29 1.03
CA GLY A 171 10.86 -8.56 -0.05
C GLY A 171 9.93 -9.76 0.17
N LEU A 172 10.29 -10.74 1.01
CA LEU A 172 9.47 -11.94 1.24
C LEU A 172 8.59 -11.77 2.48
N THR A 173 7.28 -11.90 2.30
CA THR A 173 6.28 -11.81 3.36
C THR A 173 5.33 -13.00 3.30
N PHE A 174 5.12 -13.66 4.44
CA PHE A 174 4.01 -14.58 4.65
C PHE A 174 2.94 -13.87 5.46
N GLY A 175 1.78 -13.62 4.84
CA GLY A 175 0.71 -12.83 5.43
C GLY A 175 -0.55 -13.65 5.68
N GLY A 176 -1.17 -13.50 6.84
CA GLY A 176 -2.47 -14.08 7.19
C GLY A 176 -3.46 -13.03 7.66
N ARG A 177 -4.71 -13.13 7.22
CA ARG A 177 -5.83 -12.29 7.64
C ARG A 177 -7.01 -13.18 7.97
N PHE A 178 -7.36 -13.22 9.26
CA PHE A 178 -8.43 -14.06 9.80
C PHE A 178 -9.51 -13.17 10.37
N ARG A 179 -10.78 -13.52 10.13
CA ARG A 179 -11.93 -12.76 10.63
C ARG A 179 -12.88 -13.69 11.36
N TYR A 180 -13.51 -13.15 12.38
CA TYR A 180 -14.59 -13.81 13.10
C TYR A 180 -15.75 -12.82 13.27
N PRO A 181 -16.89 -13.02 12.59
CA PRO A 181 -18.06 -12.19 12.75
C PRO A 181 -18.67 -12.41 14.13
N LEU A 182 -18.93 -11.33 14.87
CA LEU A 182 -19.54 -11.38 16.20
C LEU A 182 -21.05 -11.08 16.14
N VAL A 183 -21.42 -10.09 15.35
CA VAL A 183 -22.80 -9.65 15.19
C VAL A 183 -22.99 -9.07 13.80
N GLY A 184 -24.11 -9.42 13.17
CA GLY A 184 -24.42 -8.89 11.85
C GLY A 184 -25.69 -9.44 11.25
N ASN A 185 -25.89 -9.15 9.96
CA ASN A 185 -27.06 -9.55 9.22
C ASN A 185 -26.81 -9.76 7.72
N ILE A 186 -25.55 -9.84 7.28
CA ILE A 186 -25.23 -10.12 5.86
C ILE A 186 -25.70 -11.53 5.51
N ASP A 187 -25.53 -12.50 6.41
CA ASP A 187 -25.98 -13.88 6.32
C ASP A 187 -27.50 -14.02 6.16
N LYS A 188 -28.27 -13.05 6.62
CA LYS A 188 -29.75 -13.03 6.56
C LYS A 188 -30.32 -12.57 5.22
N SER A 189 -29.48 -12.29 4.24
CA SER A 189 -29.95 -11.98 2.90
C SER A 189 -30.54 -13.23 2.22
N PHE A 190 -31.65 -13.05 1.52
CA PHE A 190 -32.32 -14.09 0.70
C PHE A 190 -31.92 -14.00 -0.77
N ARG A 191 -30.98 -13.11 -1.11
CA ARG A 191 -30.56 -12.93 -2.49
C ARG A 191 -29.88 -14.20 -3.00
N VAL A 192 -30.36 -14.71 -4.12
CA VAL A 192 -29.75 -15.79 -4.89
C VAL A 192 -29.16 -15.17 -6.16
N SER A 193 -28.03 -15.66 -6.61
CA SER A 193 -27.47 -15.24 -7.89
C SER A 193 -28.41 -15.65 -9.03
N ASP A 194 -28.74 -14.69 -9.89
CA ASP A 194 -29.43 -14.84 -11.16
C ASP A 194 -28.50 -14.62 -12.35
N SER A 195 -27.20 -14.72 -12.11
CA SER A 195 -26.16 -14.50 -13.12
C SER A 195 -26.22 -15.55 -14.22
N VAL A 196 -26.14 -15.11 -15.47
CA VAL A 196 -26.04 -15.98 -16.66
C VAL A 196 -24.59 -16.32 -17.01
N ILE A 197 -23.63 -15.64 -16.38
CA ILE A 197 -22.20 -15.91 -16.43
C ILE A 197 -21.74 -16.51 -15.10
N GLU A 198 -20.47 -16.94 -15.01
CA GLU A 198 -19.95 -17.58 -13.81
C GLU A 198 -20.11 -16.70 -12.56
N PRO A 199 -20.72 -17.21 -11.47
CA PRO A 199 -20.98 -16.45 -10.26
C PRO A 199 -19.69 -16.27 -9.43
N VAL A 200 -18.93 -15.21 -9.69
CA VAL A 200 -17.65 -14.91 -9.06
C VAL A 200 -17.76 -13.87 -7.92
N ARG A 201 -18.90 -13.15 -7.84
CA ARG A 201 -19.20 -12.16 -6.78
C ARG A 201 -20.64 -12.22 -6.31
N SER A 202 -21.59 -12.57 -7.16
CA SER A 202 -23.00 -12.63 -6.81
C SER A 202 -23.32 -13.69 -5.74
N ASN A 203 -22.47 -14.69 -5.57
CA ASN A 203 -22.52 -15.72 -4.53
C ASN A 203 -21.98 -15.27 -3.15
N ALA A 204 -21.59 -14.00 -2.96
CA ALA A 204 -20.99 -13.50 -1.71
C ALA A 204 -21.83 -13.81 -0.46
N ILE A 205 -23.14 -13.88 -0.59
CA ILE A 205 -24.04 -14.22 0.51
C ILE A 205 -23.86 -15.67 0.98
N ARG A 206 -23.52 -16.61 0.08
CA ARG A 206 -23.24 -18.00 0.48
C ARG A 206 -22.00 -18.08 1.34
N TYR A 207 -20.96 -17.33 1.01
CA TYR A 207 -19.77 -17.22 1.83
C TYR A 207 -20.10 -16.71 3.24
N ALA A 208 -20.92 -15.64 3.35
CA ALA A 208 -21.33 -15.12 4.65
C ALA A 208 -22.23 -16.09 5.45
N LYS A 209 -22.97 -17.01 4.80
CA LYS A 209 -23.82 -17.99 5.46
C LYS A 209 -23.08 -19.24 5.92
N GLU A 210 -22.09 -19.66 5.14
CA GLU A 210 -21.40 -20.94 5.35
C GLU A 210 -20.07 -20.77 6.10
N SER A 211 -19.55 -19.53 6.25
CA SER A 211 -18.34 -19.25 7.01
C SER A 211 -18.63 -18.86 8.46
N GLU A 212 -17.87 -19.42 9.41
CA GLU A 212 -17.83 -18.99 10.81
C GLU A 212 -16.50 -18.29 11.12
N LEU A 213 -15.39 -18.99 10.91
CA LEU A 213 -14.04 -18.44 10.96
C LEU A 213 -13.55 -18.25 9.52
N GLU A 214 -13.38 -17.01 9.13
CA GLU A 214 -12.94 -16.69 7.77
C GLU A 214 -11.42 -16.60 7.67
N VAL A 215 -10.81 -17.48 6.88
CA VAL A 215 -9.45 -17.25 6.35
C VAL A 215 -9.59 -16.26 5.21
N ASN A 216 -9.66 -14.96 5.51
CA ASN A 216 -9.89 -13.94 4.48
C ASN A 216 -8.75 -13.87 3.46
N SER A 217 -7.50 -14.05 3.90
CA SER A 217 -6.35 -14.28 3.02
C SER A 217 -5.23 -15.02 3.76
N LEU A 218 -4.46 -15.83 3.03
CA LEU A 218 -3.24 -16.46 3.52
C LEU A 218 -2.27 -16.60 2.35
N THR A 219 -1.22 -15.78 2.32
CA THR A 219 -0.36 -15.60 1.15
C THR A 219 1.12 -15.65 1.46
N ALA A 220 1.90 -16.17 0.51
CA ALA A 220 3.32 -15.88 0.37
C ALA A 220 3.49 -14.84 -0.72
N GLU A 221 4.13 -13.72 -0.42
CA GLU A 221 4.33 -12.60 -1.35
C GLU A 221 5.81 -12.23 -1.43
N TYR A 222 6.29 -12.00 -2.65
CA TYR A 222 7.64 -11.52 -2.91
C TYR A 222 7.61 -10.24 -3.72
N LEU A 223 8.06 -9.15 -3.08
CA LEU A 223 8.26 -7.84 -3.68
C LEU A 223 9.73 -7.70 -4.09
N PHE A 224 10.02 -7.25 -5.30
CA PHE A 224 11.38 -7.14 -5.83
C PHE A 224 11.54 -6.04 -6.86
N ARG A 225 12.79 -5.72 -7.20
CA ARG A 225 13.16 -4.69 -8.17
C ARG A 225 13.89 -5.33 -9.36
N PRO A 226 13.23 -5.54 -10.52
CA PRO A 226 13.89 -6.06 -11.73
C PRO A 226 14.90 -5.09 -12.33
N GLY A 227 14.72 -3.79 -12.09
CA GLY A 227 15.59 -2.75 -12.64
C GLY A 227 15.20 -1.35 -12.18
N LYS A 228 15.90 -0.35 -12.71
CA LYS A 228 15.58 1.07 -12.48
C LYS A 228 14.14 1.37 -12.94
N ASN A 229 13.35 2.03 -12.08
CA ASN A 229 11.95 2.35 -12.31
C ASN A 229 11.03 1.13 -12.53
N LEU A 230 11.52 -0.09 -12.36
CA LEU A 230 10.76 -1.32 -12.48
C LEU A 230 10.56 -1.96 -11.10
N PHE A 231 9.34 -2.41 -10.85
CA PHE A 231 8.90 -3.08 -9.64
C PHE A 231 8.20 -4.38 -10.02
N GLY A 232 8.40 -5.43 -9.24
CA GLY A 232 7.79 -6.73 -9.45
C GLY A 232 7.18 -7.27 -8.17
N ARG A 233 6.09 -8.00 -8.30
CA ARG A 233 5.41 -8.71 -7.21
C ARG A 233 4.95 -10.08 -7.70
N VAL A 234 5.13 -11.07 -6.85
CA VAL A 234 4.54 -12.40 -7.01
C VAL A 234 3.87 -12.76 -5.69
N SER A 235 2.61 -13.16 -5.74
CA SER A 235 1.84 -13.60 -4.57
C SER A 235 1.21 -14.96 -4.86
N ALA A 236 1.21 -15.87 -3.90
CA ALA A 236 0.59 -17.19 -4.02
C ALA A 236 -0.13 -17.56 -2.71
N GLY A 237 -1.25 -18.27 -2.82
CA GLY A 237 -2.05 -18.74 -1.70
C GLY A 237 -3.52 -18.33 -1.80
N TYR A 238 -4.19 -18.16 -0.68
CA TYR A 238 -5.56 -17.64 -0.61
C TYR A 238 -5.49 -16.11 -0.72
N LEU A 239 -5.64 -15.60 -1.95
CA LEU A 239 -5.40 -14.18 -2.27
C LEU A 239 -6.48 -13.27 -1.70
N GLU A 240 -7.72 -13.76 -1.68
CA GLU A 240 -8.90 -13.10 -1.11
C GLU A 240 -9.91 -14.10 -0.56
N GLY A 241 -11.02 -13.64 -0.01
CA GLY A 241 -12.06 -14.50 0.55
C GLY A 241 -12.66 -15.51 -0.42
N MET A 242 -12.76 -15.16 -1.71
CA MET A 242 -13.45 -15.98 -2.73
C MET A 242 -12.47 -16.68 -3.69
N PHE A 243 -11.21 -16.28 -3.78
CA PHE A 243 -10.24 -16.83 -4.73
C PHE A 243 -8.87 -17.05 -4.12
N GLY A 244 -8.26 -18.19 -4.48
CA GLY A 244 -6.87 -18.53 -4.20
C GLY A 244 -6.13 -18.94 -5.47
N GLY A 245 -4.80 -18.79 -5.48
CA GLY A 245 -3.98 -19.10 -6.63
C GLY A 245 -2.68 -18.33 -6.65
N VAL A 246 -2.25 -17.91 -7.84
CA VAL A 246 -1.01 -17.14 -8.05
C VAL A 246 -1.33 -15.85 -8.79
N SER A 247 -0.71 -14.76 -8.34
CA SER A 247 -0.79 -13.43 -8.94
C SER A 247 0.60 -12.88 -9.17
N THR A 248 0.88 -12.39 -10.36
CA THR A 248 2.13 -11.73 -10.73
C THR A 248 1.85 -10.34 -11.26
N GLU A 249 2.71 -9.38 -10.92
CA GLU A 249 2.56 -8.00 -11.36
C GLU A 249 3.93 -7.38 -11.64
N VAL A 250 4.01 -6.58 -12.69
CA VAL A 250 5.16 -5.72 -13.00
C VAL A 250 4.64 -4.30 -13.21
N LEU A 251 5.33 -3.33 -12.62
CA LEU A 251 5.04 -1.91 -12.74
C LEU A 251 6.30 -1.17 -13.21
N TRP A 252 6.15 -0.39 -14.27
CA TRP A 252 7.11 0.63 -14.68
C TRP A 252 6.62 2.00 -14.22
N TYR A 253 7.39 2.66 -13.35
CA TYR A 253 7.04 3.97 -12.80
C TYR A 253 8.30 4.81 -12.58
N PRO A 254 8.70 5.62 -13.57
CA PRO A 254 9.85 6.53 -13.44
C PRO A 254 9.63 7.58 -12.36
N MET A 255 10.72 8.02 -11.74
CA MET A 255 10.72 8.94 -10.59
C MET A 255 9.95 10.23 -10.86
N ASP A 256 10.17 10.83 -12.04
CA ASP A 256 9.60 12.13 -12.41
C ASP A 256 8.42 12.02 -13.40
N SER A 257 7.92 10.81 -13.65
CA SER A 257 6.82 10.61 -14.59
C SER A 257 5.46 10.82 -13.93
N ARG A 258 4.53 11.41 -14.67
CA ARG A 258 3.10 11.45 -14.35
C ARG A 258 2.37 10.18 -14.78
N LEU A 259 3.04 9.34 -15.60
CA LEU A 259 2.51 8.09 -16.13
C LEU A 259 3.22 6.90 -15.49
N ALA A 260 2.43 5.93 -15.02
CA ALA A 260 2.90 4.59 -14.68
C ALA A 260 2.17 3.56 -15.54
N LEU A 261 2.86 2.49 -15.90
CA LEU A 261 2.32 1.38 -16.68
C LEU A 261 2.51 0.07 -15.91
N GLY A 262 1.44 -0.71 -15.80
CA GLY A 262 1.43 -1.99 -15.11
C GLY A 262 0.94 -3.13 -16.00
N ALA A 263 1.37 -4.33 -15.66
CA ALA A 263 0.82 -5.56 -16.22
C ALA A 263 0.64 -6.59 -15.10
N GLU A 264 -0.52 -7.22 -15.04
CA GLU A 264 -0.89 -8.22 -14.03
C GLU A 264 -1.35 -9.48 -14.73
N LEU A 265 -0.93 -10.64 -14.24
CA LEU A 265 -1.39 -11.96 -14.70
C LEU A 265 -1.67 -12.83 -13.47
N ASN A 266 -2.84 -13.48 -13.45
CA ASN A 266 -3.28 -14.31 -12.35
C ASN A 266 -3.81 -15.66 -12.89
N TYR A 267 -3.52 -16.73 -12.15
CA TYR A 267 -4.23 -17.99 -12.26
C TYR A 267 -4.88 -18.28 -10.90
N VAL A 268 -6.20 -18.34 -10.86
CA VAL A 268 -6.95 -18.46 -9.61
C VAL A 268 -8.07 -19.47 -9.72
N LYS A 269 -8.36 -20.09 -8.59
CA LYS A 269 -9.45 -21.04 -8.40
C LYS A 269 -10.40 -20.51 -7.34
N GLN A 270 -11.71 -20.69 -7.53
CA GLN A 270 -12.72 -20.27 -6.59
C GLN A 270 -12.68 -21.13 -5.33
N ARG A 271 -12.73 -20.49 -4.16
CA ARG A 271 -12.68 -21.15 -2.85
C ARG A 271 -14.06 -21.68 -2.46
N ASP A 272 -14.06 -22.70 -1.61
CA ASP A 272 -15.30 -23.19 -0.97
C ASP A 272 -15.95 -22.08 -0.13
N PHE A 273 -17.25 -22.19 0.05
CA PHE A 273 -18.07 -21.18 0.72
C PHE A 273 -17.78 -21.06 2.23
N ASP A 274 -17.16 -22.08 2.84
CA ASP A 274 -16.73 -22.03 4.24
C ASP A 274 -15.53 -21.12 4.50
N MET A 275 -14.90 -20.59 3.42
CA MET A 275 -13.71 -19.74 3.46
C MET A 275 -12.51 -20.35 4.20
N LEU A 276 -12.43 -21.67 4.30
CA LEU A 276 -11.28 -22.36 4.88
C LEU A 276 -10.26 -22.76 3.80
N PHE A 277 -9.99 -24.03 3.60
CA PHE A 277 -8.89 -24.50 2.74
C PHE A 277 -9.32 -25.21 1.46
N GLY A 278 -10.64 -25.36 1.24
CA GLY A 278 -11.21 -26.01 0.08
C GLY A 278 -11.32 -25.11 -1.16
N PHE A 279 -11.54 -25.75 -2.31
CA PHE A 279 -11.76 -25.09 -3.59
C PHE A 279 -12.92 -25.74 -4.35
N GLN A 280 -13.71 -24.92 -5.02
CA GLN A 280 -14.72 -25.34 -5.99
C GLN A 280 -14.07 -25.73 -7.33
N ASP A 281 -14.87 -26.10 -8.33
CA ASP A 281 -14.34 -26.55 -9.63
C ASP A 281 -13.93 -25.41 -10.56
N TYR A 282 -14.45 -24.18 -10.34
CA TYR A 282 -14.16 -23.04 -11.21
C TYR A 282 -12.75 -22.52 -11.04
N ASP A 283 -12.01 -22.44 -12.14
CA ASP A 283 -10.72 -21.78 -12.22
C ASP A 283 -10.63 -20.88 -13.44
N VAL A 284 -9.79 -19.82 -13.37
CA VAL A 284 -9.67 -18.84 -14.43
C VAL A 284 -8.27 -18.22 -14.45
N VAL A 285 -7.81 -17.95 -15.68
CA VAL A 285 -6.67 -17.04 -15.92
C VAL A 285 -7.23 -15.64 -16.15
N THR A 286 -6.82 -14.67 -15.34
CA THR A 286 -7.14 -13.26 -15.51
C THR A 286 -5.87 -12.44 -15.71
N GLY A 287 -5.98 -11.26 -16.29
CA GLY A 287 -4.84 -10.37 -16.43
C GLY A 287 -5.24 -9.02 -17.01
N HIS A 288 -4.52 -7.99 -16.61
CA HIS A 288 -4.80 -6.62 -17.01
C HIS A 288 -3.53 -5.86 -17.37
N ALA A 289 -3.60 -5.09 -18.44
CA ALA A 289 -2.69 -4.00 -18.69
C ALA A 289 -3.29 -2.74 -18.07
N SER A 290 -2.50 -2.02 -17.26
CA SER A 290 -2.95 -0.87 -16.49
C SER A 290 -2.14 0.37 -16.84
N ALA A 291 -2.81 1.51 -17.03
CA ALA A 291 -2.19 2.81 -17.16
C ALA A 291 -2.71 3.72 -16.03
N TYR A 292 -1.79 4.34 -15.31
CA TYR A 292 -2.07 5.26 -14.23
C TYR A 292 -1.55 6.63 -14.61
N TYR A 293 -2.38 7.65 -14.56
CA TYR A 293 -1.98 8.99 -14.97
C TYR A 293 -2.41 10.06 -13.96
N ASP A 294 -1.42 10.84 -13.52
CA ASP A 294 -1.66 12.01 -12.71
C ASP A 294 -2.11 13.19 -13.58
N LEU A 295 -3.37 13.56 -13.45
CA LEU A 295 -4.00 14.67 -14.17
C LEU A 295 -3.65 16.04 -13.58
N GLY A 296 -3.05 16.08 -12.38
CA GLY A 296 -2.79 17.31 -11.61
C GLY A 296 -3.94 17.69 -10.69
N ASN A 297 -3.68 18.64 -9.79
CA ASN A 297 -4.65 19.15 -8.81
C ASN A 297 -5.29 18.03 -7.94
N GLY A 298 -4.54 16.96 -7.69
CA GLY A 298 -5.00 15.80 -6.92
C GLY A 298 -5.91 14.85 -7.68
N PHE A 299 -6.07 14.99 -9.00
CA PHE A 299 -6.84 14.07 -9.82
C PHE A 299 -5.95 12.96 -10.40
N PHE A 300 -6.41 11.71 -10.29
CA PHE A 300 -5.76 10.51 -10.82
C PHE A 300 -6.71 9.73 -11.70
N GLY A 301 -6.29 9.47 -12.93
CA GLY A 301 -6.96 8.58 -13.85
C GLY A 301 -6.30 7.20 -13.85
N GLN A 302 -7.10 6.14 -13.97
CA GLN A 302 -6.62 4.78 -14.17
C GLN A 302 -7.46 4.12 -15.25
N LEU A 303 -6.80 3.41 -16.16
CA LEU A 303 -7.40 2.55 -17.16
C LEU A 303 -6.81 1.14 -17.00
N ASP A 304 -7.67 0.16 -16.82
CA ASP A 304 -7.31 -1.26 -16.81
C ASP A 304 -8.02 -1.96 -17.97
N VAL A 305 -7.29 -2.67 -18.81
CA VAL A 305 -7.84 -3.44 -19.93
C VAL A 305 -7.40 -4.89 -19.79
N GLY A 306 -8.36 -5.82 -19.86
CA GLY A 306 -8.01 -7.23 -19.72
C GLY A 306 -9.17 -8.17 -19.51
N ARG A 307 -8.86 -9.34 -18.94
CA ARG A 307 -9.80 -10.41 -18.65
C ARG A 307 -10.12 -10.45 -17.17
N TYR A 308 -11.43 -10.48 -16.87
CA TYR A 308 -12.00 -10.48 -15.53
C TYR A 308 -12.27 -11.88 -14.99
N LEU A 309 -12.73 -11.97 -13.74
CA LEU A 309 -12.91 -13.24 -13.03
C LEU A 309 -13.99 -14.15 -13.64
N ALA A 310 -15.06 -13.58 -14.18
CA ALA A 310 -16.12 -14.38 -14.85
C ALA A 310 -15.70 -14.84 -16.26
N GLY A 311 -14.47 -14.54 -16.67
CA GLY A 311 -13.93 -14.91 -17.98
C GLY A 311 -14.15 -13.87 -19.07
N ASP A 312 -14.90 -12.83 -18.78
CA ASP A 312 -15.24 -11.71 -19.66
C ASP A 312 -14.03 -10.79 -19.93
N TYR A 313 -14.04 -10.10 -21.07
CA TYR A 313 -13.01 -9.15 -21.48
C TYR A 313 -13.57 -7.73 -21.49
N GLY A 314 -12.75 -6.76 -21.06
CA GLY A 314 -13.23 -5.40 -21.05
C GLY A 314 -12.22 -4.39 -20.53
N ALA A 315 -12.76 -3.22 -20.13
CA ALA A 315 -11.97 -2.12 -19.61
C ALA A 315 -12.66 -1.47 -18.40
N THR A 316 -11.86 -1.18 -17.37
CA THR A 316 -12.26 -0.38 -16.21
C THR A 316 -11.65 1.00 -16.30
N PHE A 317 -12.49 2.03 -16.21
CA PHE A 317 -12.09 3.43 -16.12
C PHE A 317 -12.31 3.91 -14.69
N SER A 318 -11.29 4.52 -14.11
CA SER A 318 -11.36 5.08 -12.76
C SER A 318 -10.88 6.52 -12.76
N LEU A 319 -11.53 7.36 -11.96
CA LEU A 319 -11.11 8.71 -11.67
C LEU A 319 -11.23 8.94 -10.17
N ASP A 320 -10.11 9.27 -9.54
CA ASP A 320 -10.03 9.58 -8.12
C ASP A 320 -9.55 11.02 -7.92
N ARG A 321 -10.00 11.66 -6.85
CA ARG A 321 -9.46 12.92 -6.35
C ARG A 321 -8.96 12.74 -4.94
N GLU A 322 -7.71 13.06 -4.73
CA GLU A 322 -7.06 13.10 -3.43
C GLU A 322 -6.90 14.57 -2.99
N PHE A 323 -7.26 14.85 -1.76
CA PHE A 323 -7.16 16.17 -1.16
C PHE A 323 -5.90 16.25 -0.29
N ASN A 324 -5.39 17.47 -0.06
CA ASN A 324 -4.17 17.71 0.72
C ASN A 324 -4.21 17.17 2.16
N ASN A 325 -5.38 16.85 2.69
CA ASN A 325 -5.59 16.25 4.00
C ASN A 325 -5.61 14.71 3.95
N GLY A 326 -5.35 14.09 2.78
CA GLY A 326 -5.32 12.65 2.58
C GLY A 326 -6.68 11.99 2.34
N PHE A 327 -7.80 12.74 2.39
CA PHE A 327 -9.10 12.22 1.97
C PHE A 327 -9.09 11.96 0.46
N LYS A 328 -9.63 10.82 0.05
CA LYS A 328 -9.79 10.48 -1.36
C LYS A 328 -11.24 10.11 -1.66
N VAL A 329 -11.76 10.61 -2.77
CA VAL A 329 -13.03 10.21 -3.34
C VAL A 329 -12.84 9.92 -4.82
N GLY A 330 -13.47 8.86 -5.30
CA GLY A 330 -13.38 8.50 -6.71
C GLY A 330 -14.56 7.67 -7.16
N GLY A 331 -14.60 7.45 -8.45
CA GLY A 331 -15.57 6.59 -9.09
C GLY A 331 -14.92 5.73 -10.15
N TYR A 332 -15.57 4.64 -10.48
CA TYR A 332 -15.15 3.79 -11.58
C TYR A 332 -16.37 3.21 -12.29
N PHE A 333 -16.16 2.81 -13.51
CA PHE A 333 -17.06 1.95 -14.26
C PHE A 333 -16.28 0.96 -15.12
N THR A 334 -16.89 -0.21 -15.34
CA THR A 334 -16.30 -1.29 -16.13
C THR A 334 -17.25 -1.66 -17.24
N LEU A 335 -16.76 -1.70 -18.46
CA LEU A 335 -17.47 -2.19 -19.63
C LEU A 335 -16.78 -3.44 -20.13
N THR A 336 -17.56 -4.51 -20.34
CA THR A 336 -17.05 -5.80 -20.84
C THR A 336 -17.84 -6.26 -22.05
N ASP A 337 -17.46 -7.39 -22.61
CA ASP A 337 -18.15 -8.06 -23.70
C ASP A 337 -19.46 -8.76 -23.28
N VAL A 338 -19.78 -8.77 -21.97
CA VAL A 338 -21.09 -9.18 -21.49
C VAL A 338 -22.13 -8.15 -21.91
N SER A 339 -23.20 -8.63 -22.57
CA SER A 339 -24.28 -7.73 -23.03
C SER A 339 -24.95 -7.04 -21.83
N PHE A 340 -25.54 -5.88 -22.03
CA PHE A 340 -26.25 -5.18 -20.95
C PHE A 340 -27.44 -5.97 -20.41
N ASP A 341 -28.08 -6.76 -21.26
CA ASP A 341 -29.20 -7.62 -20.87
C ASP A 341 -28.72 -8.81 -20.02
N ASP A 342 -27.59 -9.44 -20.39
CA ASP A 342 -26.98 -10.54 -19.65
C ASP A 342 -26.30 -10.08 -18.36
N PHE A 343 -25.78 -8.85 -18.32
CA PHE A 343 -25.28 -8.26 -17.08
C PHE A 343 -26.40 -8.10 -16.04
N GLY A 344 -27.62 -7.89 -16.50
CA GLY A 344 -28.81 -7.71 -15.70
C GLY A 344 -28.97 -6.28 -15.18
N GLU A 345 -29.66 -6.14 -14.06
CA GLU A 345 -29.97 -4.84 -13.47
C GLU A 345 -28.69 -4.01 -13.24
N GLY A 346 -28.67 -2.80 -13.79
CA GLY A 346 -27.53 -1.89 -13.71
C GLY A 346 -26.64 -1.86 -14.94
N SER A 347 -26.78 -2.75 -15.91
CA SER A 347 -26.17 -2.79 -17.26
C SER A 347 -24.64 -2.92 -17.31
N PHE A 348 -23.89 -2.44 -16.32
CA PHE A 348 -22.43 -2.55 -16.20
C PHE A 348 -21.96 -2.29 -14.75
N ASP A 349 -20.76 -2.78 -14.39
CA ASP A 349 -20.19 -2.57 -13.05
C ASP A 349 -19.74 -1.12 -12.88
N LYS A 350 -20.08 -0.55 -11.73
CA LYS A 350 -19.73 0.82 -11.36
C LYS A 350 -19.76 1.00 -9.86
N GLY A 351 -19.02 1.99 -9.36
CA GLY A 351 -19.02 2.28 -7.92
C GLY A 351 -18.35 3.58 -7.58
N LEU A 352 -18.61 4.01 -6.34
CA LEU A 352 -17.94 5.13 -5.70
C LEU A 352 -16.98 4.60 -4.63
N ARG A 353 -15.79 5.19 -4.56
CA ARG A 353 -14.75 4.85 -3.60
C ARG A 353 -14.48 6.02 -2.68
N PHE A 354 -14.33 5.73 -1.39
CA PHE A 354 -13.96 6.69 -0.38
C PHE A 354 -12.79 6.14 0.42
N GLU A 355 -11.82 6.99 0.71
CA GLU A 355 -10.67 6.67 1.54
C GLU A 355 -10.46 7.79 2.56
N VAL A 356 -10.46 7.44 3.84
CA VAL A 356 -10.33 8.38 4.95
C VAL A 356 -9.10 8.01 5.78
N PRO A 357 -8.14 8.92 5.97
CA PRO A 357 -7.00 8.66 6.85
C PRO A 357 -7.43 8.42 8.29
N LEU A 358 -6.93 7.37 8.92
CA LEU A 358 -7.23 7.08 10.33
C LEU A 358 -6.70 8.18 11.25
N SER A 359 -5.69 8.93 10.81
CA SER A 359 -5.14 10.10 11.52
C SER A 359 -6.19 11.17 11.83
N TRP A 360 -7.25 11.30 11.03
CA TRP A 360 -8.36 12.23 11.32
C TRP A 360 -9.16 11.83 12.56
N LEU A 361 -9.33 10.52 12.75
CA LEU A 361 -10.10 9.99 13.88
C LEU A 361 -9.27 9.97 15.17
N THR A 362 -7.97 9.72 15.04
CA THR A 362 -7.07 9.51 16.18
C THR A 362 -6.28 10.76 16.58
N GLY A 363 -6.19 11.76 15.70
CA GLY A 363 -5.32 12.94 15.87
C GLY A 363 -3.82 12.61 15.87
N ARG A 364 -3.43 11.39 15.53
CA ARG A 364 -2.04 10.92 15.48
C ARG A 364 -1.66 10.52 14.06
N PRO A 365 -0.42 10.77 13.62
CA PRO A 365 0.06 10.29 12.33
C PRO A 365 -0.14 8.78 12.21
N SER A 366 -0.68 8.33 11.08
CA SER A 366 -0.94 6.92 10.78
C SER A 366 -0.98 6.71 9.28
N ARG A 367 -0.34 5.66 8.80
CA ARG A 367 -0.45 5.21 7.39
C ARG A 367 -1.76 4.46 7.12
N THR A 368 -2.49 4.10 8.16
CA THR A 368 -3.75 3.36 8.01
C THR A 368 -4.84 4.27 7.47
N LYS A 369 -5.52 3.79 6.44
CA LYS A 369 -6.66 4.44 5.80
C LYS A 369 -7.88 3.51 5.88
N VAL A 370 -9.05 4.08 6.11
CA VAL A 370 -10.32 3.37 6.04
C VAL A 370 -10.86 3.54 4.63
N GLN A 371 -11.05 2.42 3.92
CA GLN A 371 -11.54 2.42 2.56
C GLN A 371 -12.95 1.83 2.50
N GLN A 372 -13.82 2.47 1.74
CA GLN A 372 -15.18 2.01 1.49
C GLN A 372 -15.51 2.16 0.01
N THR A 373 -16.06 1.09 -0.57
CA THR A 373 -16.63 1.13 -1.92
C THR A 373 -18.12 0.91 -1.85
N ILE A 374 -18.89 1.80 -2.46
CA ILE A 374 -20.33 1.71 -2.59
C ILE A 374 -20.64 1.31 -4.03
N LYS A 375 -21.23 0.15 -4.19
CA LYS A 375 -21.71 -0.38 -5.48
C LYS A 375 -23.23 -0.48 -5.47
N PRO A 376 -23.93 -0.15 -6.57
CA PRO A 376 -25.38 -0.26 -6.63
C PRO A 376 -25.87 -1.69 -6.43
N ILE A 377 -25.27 -2.64 -7.15
CA ILE A 377 -25.57 -4.08 -7.07
C ILE A 377 -24.29 -4.84 -7.37
N THR A 378 -24.03 -5.91 -6.63
CA THR A 378 -22.89 -6.78 -6.91
C THR A 378 -23.26 -7.75 -8.01
N ARG A 379 -22.58 -7.66 -9.14
CA ARG A 379 -22.69 -8.54 -10.31
C ARG A 379 -21.34 -9.18 -10.62
N ASP A 380 -21.31 -10.09 -11.57
CA ASP A 380 -20.13 -10.90 -11.90
C ASP A 380 -19.31 -10.32 -13.04
N GLY A 381 -19.96 -9.71 -14.03
CA GLY A 381 -19.26 -9.06 -15.14
C GLY A 381 -18.38 -7.89 -14.68
N GLY A 382 -17.17 -7.82 -15.19
CA GLY A 382 -16.17 -6.81 -14.82
C GLY A 382 -15.56 -6.99 -13.43
N ALA A 383 -15.78 -8.13 -12.78
CA ALA A 383 -15.26 -8.42 -11.46
C ALA A 383 -13.74 -8.69 -11.50
N ARG A 384 -12.95 -7.83 -10.92
CA ARG A 384 -11.50 -7.99 -10.80
C ARG A 384 -11.11 -8.76 -9.54
N LEU A 385 -10.03 -9.54 -9.62
CA LEU A 385 -9.42 -10.21 -8.46
C LEU A 385 -8.94 -9.14 -7.45
N ALA A 386 -9.27 -9.32 -6.17
CA ALA A 386 -8.77 -8.46 -5.10
C ALA A 386 -7.44 -9.01 -4.60
N VAL A 387 -6.34 -8.38 -5.03
CA VAL A 387 -4.98 -8.72 -4.57
C VAL A 387 -4.47 -7.61 -3.67
N ALA A 388 -3.93 -7.99 -2.51
CA ALA A 388 -3.26 -7.05 -1.63
C ALA A 388 -1.98 -6.50 -2.29
N ASN A 389 -1.56 -5.32 -1.87
CA ASN A 389 -0.27 -4.73 -2.22
C ASN A 389 0.00 -4.60 -3.73
N ARG A 390 -1.02 -4.20 -4.52
CA ARG A 390 -0.79 -3.84 -5.91
C ARG A 390 0.30 -2.78 -5.99
N LEU A 391 1.23 -2.98 -6.92
CA LEU A 391 2.49 -2.22 -7.00
C LEU A 391 2.28 -0.71 -7.11
N HIS A 392 1.30 -0.25 -7.88
CA HIS A 392 1.03 1.19 -7.98
C HIS A 392 0.70 1.81 -6.62
N GLY A 393 -0.14 1.16 -5.81
CA GLY A 393 -0.48 1.62 -4.47
C GLY A 393 0.69 1.60 -3.49
N VAL A 394 1.62 0.65 -3.65
CA VAL A 394 2.84 0.53 -2.83
C VAL A 394 3.88 1.58 -3.17
N VAL A 395 4.03 1.90 -4.47
CA VAL A 395 5.17 2.68 -4.99
C VAL A 395 4.86 4.17 -5.15
N ARG A 396 3.58 4.52 -5.39
CA ARG A 396 3.15 5.87 -5.78
C ARG A 396 3.66 6.96 -4.85
N ASP A 397 3.47 6.82 -3.55
CA ASP A 397 3.78 7.86 -2.55
C ASP A 397 5.29 8.15 -2.44
N TYR A 398 6.12 7.24 -2.97
CA TYR A 398 7.59 7.37 -3.03
C TYR A 398 8.10 8.00 -4.34
N ARG A 399 7.22 8.44 -5.26
CA ARG A 399 7.62 9.04 -6.54
C ARG A 399 7.76 10.55 -6.44
N GLY A 400 8.56 11.12 -7.34
CA GLY A 400 8.99 12.50 -7.27
C GLY A 400 7.86 13.52 -7.25
N LYS A 401 6.74 13.25 -7.93
CA LYS A 401 5.59 14.15 -7.87
C LYS A 401 4.94 14.18 -6.49
N GLU A 402 4.62 13.03 -5.92
CA GLU A 402 3.99 12.92 -4.60
C GLU A 402 4.88 13.53 -3.51
N LEU A 403 6.19 13.28 -3.61
CA LEU A 403 7.17 13.89 -2.71
C LEU A 403 7.17 15.41 -2.83
N ARG A 404 7.16 15.97 -4.05
CA ARG A 404 7.14 17.42 -4.28
C ARG A 404 5.85 18.07 -3.78
N ASP A 405 4.71 17.49 -4.09
CA ASP A 405 3.40 18.01 -3.68
C ASP A 405 3.26 18.01 -2.15
N SER A 406 3.91 17.08 -1.47
CA SER A 406 3.88 16.93 -0.03
C SER A 406 5.07 17.57 0.71
N TRP A 407 6.03 18.15 0.00
CA TRP A 407 7.29 18.66 0.56
C TRP A 407 7.12 19.77 1.60
N GLY A 408 6.03 20.49 1.58
CA GLY A 408 5.70 21.47 2.62
C GLY A 408 5.67 20.89 4.05
N ARG A 409 5.69 19.56 4.20
CA ARG A 409 5.77 18.86 5.50
C ARG A 409 7.19 18.39 5.85
N TYR A 410 8.16 18.55 4.97
CA TYR A 410 9.55 18.10 5.18
C TYR A 410 10.18 18.72 6.45
N LEU A 411 9.94 20.00 6.69
CA LEU A 411 10.48 20.71 7.86
C LEU A 411 9.55 20.66 9.10
N ARG A 412 8.56 19.76 9.16
CA ARG A 412 7.59 19.67 10.27
C ARG A 412 7.79 18.45 11.16
#